data_bc45023d33682ca0eab9c6db0893c069
#
_entry.id   bc45023d33682ca0eab9c6db0893c069
#
_cell.length_a   1.000
_cell.length_b   1.000
_cell.length_c   1.000
_cell.angle_alpha   90.00
_cell.angle_beta   90.00
_cell.angle_gamma   90.00
#
_symmetry.space_group_name_H-M   'P 1'
#
loop_
_entity.id
_entity.type
_entity.pdbx_description
1 polymer ?
#
loop_
_entity_poly.entity_id
_entity_poly.type
_entity_poly.pdbx_seq_one_letter_code
_entity_poly.pdbx_strand_id
1 'polypeptide(L)'
;MHSLSGVIEGLSLGIVPYLVFLVVPVLGRMSDQDEAVRLMATHCFAALVRLMPLDSGAIDEAGGPLSADLRERRASERHFLEQLMNARHADNYELSVPINAQLRSYQQEGVNWLAFLNKYSLHGILCDDMGLGKTLQSICILASDHHKREQLYKETQRADAKPLPSLVVCPPTLTGHWVYEVEKFVSSQYLQPLHYTGPPMERARLQEKAHKHNLVVASYDIVRNDIDFFATIRWNYCILDEGHIIKNGRTKLARALKQLQANHRLILTGTPIQNQVLDLWSLFDFLMPGFLGTERQFAQRFSRPILQSRDAKSSSREQEAGVLAMESLHRQVLPFLLRRVKDDVLQDLPPKIIQDYYCELSPLQVRIH
;
A
#
# COMPACT_ATOMS: atom_id res chain seq x y z
N MET A 1 -2.22 25.03 2.77
CA MET A 1 -2.97 23.90 2.15
C MET A 1 -4.38 24.28 1.70
N HIS A 2 -5.20 24.98 2.50
CA HIS A 2 -6.55 25.42 2.05
C HIS A 2 -6.52 26.28 0.78
N SER A 3 -5.62 27.25 0.71
CA SER A 3 -5.47 28.11 -0.49
C SER A 3 -5.06 27.29 -1.72
N LEU A 4 -4.21 26.27 -1.56
CA LEU A 4 -3.80 25.39 -2.66
C LEU A 4 -4.98 24.52 -3.14
N SER A 5 -5.81 24.00 -2.25
CA SER A 5 -7.04 23.28 -2.62
C SER A 5 -7.95 24.14 -3.49
N GLY A 6 -8.19 25.40 -3.08
CA GLY A 6 -8.98 26.35 -3.87
C GLY A 6 -8.39 26.66 -5.24
N VAL A 7 -7.06 26.73 -5.36
CA VAL A 7 -6.38 26.93 -6.66
C VAL A 7 -6.54 25.69 -7.56
N ILE A 8 -6.36 24.47 -7.01
CA ILE A 8 -6.52 23.22 -7.78
C ILE A 8 -7.94 23.08 -8.30
N GLU A 9 -8.94 23.36 -7.46
CA GLU A 9 -10.36 23.27 -7.83
C GLU A 9 -10.76 24.35 -8.83
N GLY A 10 -10.26 25.59 -8.64
CA GLY A 10 -10.59 26.74 -9.48
C GLY A 10 -9.97 26.69 -10.87
N LEU A 11 -8.73 26.22 -10.99
CA LEU A 11 -8.04 26.10 -12.30
C LEU A 11 -8.42 24.83 -13.06
N SER A 12 -8.91 23.79 -12.36
CA SER A 12 -9.30 22.51 -12.98
C SER A 12 -8.26 22.03 -14.01
N LEU A 13 -8.65 21.84 -15.28
CA LEU A 13 -7.72 21.41 -16.34
C LEU A 13 -6.60 22.40 -16.64
N GLY A 14 -6.77 23.69 -16.35
CA GLY A 14 -5.71 24.70 -16.51
C GLY A 14 -4.48 24.48 -15.63
N ILE A 15 -4.57 23.64 -14.59
CA ILE A 15 -3.45 23.31 -13.71
C ILE A 15 -2.55 22.20 -14.29
N VAL A 16 -3.00 21.46 -15.30
CA VAL A 16 -2.30 20.29 -15.88
C VAL A 16 -0.84 20.59 -16.24
N PRO A 17 -0.46 21.71 -16.86
CA PRO A 17 0.93 22.03 -17.16
C PRO A 17 1.82 22.20 -15.93
N TYR A 18 1.22 22.49 -14.78
CA TYR A 18 1.90 22.79 -13.52
C TYR A 18 1.81 21.63 -12.50
N LEU A 19 1.10 20.53 -12.84
CA LEU A 19 0.94 19.36 -11.96
C LEU A 19 2.26 18.86 -11.44
N VAL A 20 3.25 18.75 -12.31
CA VAL A 20 4.60 18.29 -12.03
C VAL A 20 5.20 19.04 -10.84
N PHE A 21 5.07 20.36 -10.77
CA PHE A 21 5.63 21.20 -9.70
C PHE A 21 4.84 21.13 -8.37
N LEU A 22 3.61 20.65 -8.40
CA LEU A 22 2.73 20.61 -7.23
C LEU A 22 2.70 19.26 -6.54
N VAL A 23 2.89 18.17 -7.28
CA VAL A 23 2.74 16.80 -6.77
C VAL A 23 3.74 16.52 -5.67
N VAL A 24 5.03 16.71 -5.90
CA VAL A 24 6.09 16.39 -4.93
C VAL A 24 5.98 17.20 -3.63
N PRO A 25 5.79 18.55 -3.66
CA PRO A 25 5.57 19.32 -2.44
C PRO A 25 4.32 18.91 -1.65
N VAL A 26 3.24 18.54 -2.33
CA VAL A 26 2.00 18.06 -1.68
C VAL A 26 2.24 16.71 -1.01
N LEU A 27 2.94 15.79 -1.68
CA LEU A 27 3.33 14.48 -1.11
C LEU A 27 4.10 14.64 0.19
N GLY A 28 5.08 15.53 0.23
CA GLY A 28 5.86 15.81 1.44
C GLY A 28 5.01 16.25 2.65
N ARG A 29 3.81 16.77 2.41
CA ARG A 29 2.86 17.17 3.47
C ARG A 29 1.87 16.07 3.87
N MET A 30 1.77 14.98 3.13
CA MET A 30 0.93 13.84 3.51
C MET A 30 1.46 13.10 4.74
N SER A 31 2.73 13.29 5.10
CA SER A 31 3.37 12.78 6.31
C SER A 31 3.60 13.85 7.39
N ASP A 32 2.94 15.01 7.30
CA ASP A 32 3.07 16.12 8.26
C ASP A 32 2.65 15.68 9.67
N GLN A 33 3.23 16.31 10.71
CA GLN A 33 2.88 16.03 12.11
C GLN A 33 1.45 16.45 12.44
N ASP A 34 0.95 17.50 11.80
CA ASP A 34 -0.42 18.00 11.96
C ASP A 34 -1.41 17.16 11.13
N GLU A 35 -2.44 16.62 11.79
CA GLU A 35 -3.47 15.79 11.15
C GLU A 35 -4.27 16.57 10.11
N ALA A 36 -4.61 17.82 10.36
CA ALA A 36 -5.38 18.64 9.42
C ALA A 36 -4.56 18.93 8.16
N VAL A 37 -3.24 19.13 8.30
CA VAL A 37 -2.32 19.30 7.17
C VAL A 37 -2.23 18.01 6.36
N ARG A 38 -2.08 16.85 7.01
CA ARG A 38 -2.07 15.54 6.33
C ARG A 38 -3.33 15.30 5.53
N LEU A 39 -4.50 15.47 6.15
CA LEU A 39 -5.80 15.27 5.49
C LEU A 39 -5.97 16.20 4.29
N MET A 40 -5.62 17.47 4.43
CA MET A 40 -5.72 18.43 3.34
C MET A 40 -4.72 18.14 2.22
N ALA A 41 -3.48 17.74 2.56
CA ALA A 41 -2.48 17.33 1.58
C ALA A 41 -2.97 16.10 0.79
N THR A 42 -3.52 15.10 1.48
CA THR A 42 -4.10 13.90 0.85
C THR A 42 -5.25 14.27 -0.09
N HIS A 43 -6.10 15.21 0.30
CA HIS A 43 -7.19 15.70 -0.55
C HIS A 43 -6.67 16.44 -1.79
N CYS A 44 -5.70 17.33 -1.63
CA CYS A 44 -5.05 18.02 -2.75
C CYS A 44 -4.37 17.04 -3.70
N PHE A 45 -3.64 16.06 -3.16
CA PHE A 45 -2.98 15.04 -3.96
C PHE A 45 -3.98 14.18 -4.75
N ALA A 46 -5.07 13.76 -4.12
CA ALA A 46 -6.15 13.04 -4.80
C ALA A 46 -6.76 13.85 -5.96
N ALA A 47 -6.88 15.16 -5.80
CA ALA A 47 -7.35 16.05 -6.87
C ALA A 47 -6.34 16.15 -8.01
N LEU A 48 -5.03 16.27 -7.70
CA LEU A 48 -3.96 16.31 -8.70
C LEU A 48 -3.86 15.01 -9.49
N VAL A 49 -3.89 13.85 -8.83
CA VAL A 49 -3.85 12.52 -9.49
C VAL A 49 -5.01 12.34 -10.47
N ARG A 50 -6.19 12.84 -10.14
CA ARG A 50 -7.37 12.78 -11.05
C ARG A 50 -7.18 13.58 -12.33
N LEU A 51 -6.39 14.64 -12.28
CA LEU A 51 -6.11 15.53 -13.42
C LEU A 51 -4.89 15.07 -14.22
N MET A 52 -4.12 14.09 -13.75
CA MET A 52 -2.97 13.55 -14.48
C MET A 52 -3.44 12.84 -15.75
N PRO A 53 -2.92 13.20 -16.92
CA PRO A 53 -3.17 12.43 -18.15
C PRO A 53 -2.52 11.06 -18.02
N LEU A 54 -3.17 10.03 -18.56
CA LEU A 54 -2.61 8.66 -18.61
C LEU A 54 -1.44 8.55 -19.60
N ASP A 55 -1.38 9.47 -20.55
CA ASP A 55 -0.34 9.51 -21.58
C ASP A 55 0.67 10.62 -21.24
N SER A 56 1.92 10.23 -21.02
CA SER A 56 3.01 11.16 -20.67
C SER A 56 3.27 12.23 -21.75
N GLY A 57 2.89 11.96 -23.00
CA GLY A 57 3.02 12.88 -24.13
C GLY A 57 2.15 14.15 -24.00
N ALA A 58 0.97 14.05 -23.40
CA ALA A 58 0.03 15.15 -23.27
C ALA A 58 0.49 16.28 -22.33
N ILE A 59 1.50 16.04 -21.50
CA ILE A 59 2.08 17.03 -20.58
C ILE A 59 3.04 17.98 -21.32
N ASP A 60 3.59 17.58 -22.46
CA ASP A 60 4.62 18.35 -23.18
C ASP A 60 4.06 19.50 -24.03
N GLU A 61 2.83 19.40 -24.52
CA GLU A 61 2.27 20.39 -25.46
C GLU A 61 1.76 21.68 -24.81
N ALA A 62 1.58 21.70 -23.49
CA ALA A 62 0.89 22.79 -22.79
C ALA A 62 1.83 23.85 -22.16
N GLY A 63 3.14 23.82 -22.38
CA GLY A 63 4.11 24.69 -21.69
C GLY A 63 4.66 25.82 -22.57
N GLY A 64 4.36 27.07 -22.17
CA GLY A 64 5.08 28.26 -22.67
C GLY A 64 6.59 28.26 -22.36
N PRO A 65 7.39 29.26 -22.74
CA PRO A 65 8.83 29.29 -22.58
C PRO A 65 9.22 29.29 -21.09
N LEU A 66 9.67 28.10 -20.62
CA LEU A 66 10.19 27.88 -19.26
C LEU A 66 11.67 28.29 -19.17
N SER A 67 12.10 28.83 -18.03
CA SER A 67 13.52 29.02 -17.72
C SER A 67 14.30 27.70 -17.70
N ALA A 68 15.64 27.75 -17.82
CA ALA A 68 16.48 26.55 -17.82
C ALA A 68 16.28 25.73 -16.54
N ASP A 69 16.28 26.36 -15.36
CA ASP A 69 16.08 25.72 -14.05
C ASP A 69 14.71 25.02 -13.95
N LEU A 70 13.66 25.65 -14.48
CA LEU A 70 12.33 25.06 -14.51
C LEU A 70 12.23 23.88 -15.47
N ARG A 71 13.01 23.88 -16.55
CA ARG A 71 13.09 22.73 -17.47
C ARG A 71 13.78 21.53 -16.83
N GLU A 72 14.91 21.74 -16.16
CA GLU A 72 15.62 20.68 -15.43
C GLU A 72 14.75 20.10 -14.31
N ARG A 73 14.14 20.95 -13.50
CA ARG A 73 13.19 20.53 -12.48
C ARG A 73 12.01 19.77 -13.07
N ARG A 74 11.45 20.24 -14.18
CA ARG A 74 10.36 19.54 -14.89
C ARG A 74 10.78 18.14 -15.35
N ALA A 75 12.00 17.98 -15.86
CA ALA A 75 12.51 16.67 -16.29
C ALA A 75 12.63 15.68 -15.11
N SER A 76 13.15 16.15 -13.97
CA SER A 76 13.26 15.32 -12.76
C SER A 76 11.89 14.90 -12.21
N GLU A 77 10.96 15.86 -12.14
CA GLU A 77 9.61 15.58 -11.61
C GLU A 77 8.76 14.77 -12.61
N ARG A 78 9.05 14.85 -13.92
CA ARG A 78 8.47 13.99 -14.94
C ARG A 78 8.88 12.52 -14.72
N HIS A 79 10.16 12.26 -14.49
CA HIS A 79 10.64 10.91 -14.17
C HIS A 79 9.91 10.33 -12.95
N PHE A 80 9.70 11.14 -11.91
CA PHE A 80 8.85 10.75 -10.78
C PHE A 80 7.42 10.36 -11.20
N LEU A 81 6.77 11.16 -12.06
CA LEU A 81 5.41 10.87 -12.52
C LEU A 81 5.35 9.59 -13.37
N GLU A 82 6.35 9.36 -14.21
CA GLU A 82 6.46 8.11 -14.99
C GLU A 82 6.58 6.89 -14.08
N GLN A 83 7.38 6.96 -13.04
CA GLN A 83 7.50 5.91 -12.03
C GLN A 83 6.22 5.73 -11.22
N LEU A 84 5.55 6.82 -10.86
CA LEU A 84 4.29 6.79 -10.12
C LEU A 84 3.18 6.10 -10.91
N MET A 85 3.08 6.38 -12.21
CA MET A 85 2.02 5.84 -13.07
C MET A 85 2.32 4.41 -13.54
N ASN A 86 3.58 4.00 -13.57
CA ASN A 86 3.98 2.66 -13.98
C ASN A 86 5.07 2.09 -13.07
N ALA A 87 4.65 1.17 -12.21
CA ALA A 87 5.53 0.50 -11.25
C ALA A 87 6.77 -0.17 -11.88
N ARG A 88 6.71 -0.55 -13.17
CA ARG A 88 7.84 -1.16 -13.90
C ARG A 88 8.94 -0.15 -14.22
N HIS A 89 8.65 1.14 -14.20
CA HIS A 89 9.63 2.21 -14.43
C HIS A 89 10.34 2.65 -13.13
N ALA A 90 10.04 2.01 -11.99
CA ALA A 90 10.76 2.28 -10.76
C ALA A 90 12.26 1.96 -10.92
N ASP A 91 13.12 2.86 -10.43
CA ASP A 91 14.56 2.70 -10.46
C ASP A 91 14.99 1.39 -9.78
N ASN A 92 16.04 0.75 -10.30
CA ASN A 92 16.57 -0.44 -9.65
C ASN A 92 17.10 -0.12 -8.25
N TYR A 93 16.56 -0.79 -7.26
CA TYR A 93 16.90 -0.61 -5.86
C TYR A 93 17.89 -1.70 -5.42
N GLU A 94 19.08 -1.28 -5.07
CA GLU A 94 20.08 -2.15 -4.46
C GLU A 94 19.80 -2.31 -2.97
N LEU A 95 19.68 -3.55 -2.54
CA LEU A 95 19.48 -3.87 -1.13
C LEU A 95 20.74 -3.48 -0.33
N SER A 96 20.56 -2.70 0.74
CA SER A 96 21.68 -2.26 1.59
C SER A 96 22.13 -3.33 2.61
N VAL A 97 21.44 -4.46 2.64
CA VAL A 97 21.73 -5.61 3.52
C VAL A 97 21.72 -6.90 2.72
N PRO A 98 22.54 -7.89 3.07
CA PRO A 98 22.48 -9.21 2.45
C PRO A 98 21.18 -9.92 2.82
N ILE A 99 20.52 -10.46 1.81
CA ILE A 99 19.33 -11.31 1.96
C ILE A 99 19.71 -12.74 1.55
N ASN A 100 19.38 -13.71 2.39
CA ASN A 100 19.66 -15.13 2.13
C ASN A 100 18.61 -15.73 1.18
N ALA A 101 18.42 -15.08 0.04
CA ALA A 101 17.54 -15.53 -1.04
C ALA A 101 17.95 -14.85 -2.36
N GLN A 102 17.75 -15.55 -3.47
CA GLN A 102 17.84 -14.98 -4.80
C GLN A 102 16.46 -14.52 -5.24
N LEU A 103 16.30 -13.21 -5.48
CA LEU A 103 15.04 -12.65 -5.97
C LEU A 103 14.84 -13.02 -7.43
N ARG A 104 13.62 -13.39 -7.80
CA ARG A 104 13.21 -13.45 -9.21
C ARG A 104 13.06 -12.03 -9.76
N SER A 105 13.12 -11.86 -11.09
CA SER A 105 13.01 -10.54 -11.74
C SER A 105 11.80 -9.75 -11.28
N TYR A 106 10.62 -10.38 -11.27
CA TYR A 106 9.40 -9.73 -10.82
C TYR A 106 9.41 -9.37 -9.30
N GLN A 107 10.11 -10.14 -8.47
CA GLN A 107 10.27 -9.81 -7.04
C GLN A 107 11.18 -8.59 -6.87
N GLN A 108 12.24 -8.48 -7.66
CA GLN A 108 13.08 -7.29 -7.70
C GLN A 108 12.29 -6.06 -8.16
N GLU A 109 11.46 -6.17 -9.19
CA GLU A 109 10.54 -5.09 -9.60
C GLU A 109 9.61 -4.67 -8.47
N GLY A 110 9.08 -5.62 -7.69
CA GLY A 110 8.25 -5.33 -6.54
C GLY A 110 9.02 -4.61 -5.43
N VAL A 111 10.26 -5.00 -5.16
CA VAL A 111 11.15 -4.31 -4.21
C VAL A 111 11.48 -2.90 -4.71
N ASN A 112 11.74 -2.71 -6.01
CA ASN A 112 11.97 -1.40 -6.62
C ASN A 112 10.76 -0.48 -6.40
N TRP A 113 9.55 -0.99 -6.65
CA TRP A 113 8.31 -0.23 -6.41
C TRP A 113 8.10 0.10 -4.93
N LEU A 114 8.35 -0.84 -4.01
CA LEU A 114 8.29 -0.57 -2.56
C LEU A 114 9.32 0.48 -2.13
N ALA A 115 10.53 0.46 -2.70
CA ALA A 115 11.55 1.46 -2.46
C ALA A 115 11.16 2.84 -3.01
N PHE A 116 10.51 2.88 -4.17
CA PHE A 116 9.93 4.11 -4.72
C PHE A 116 8.87 4.69 -3.76
N LEU A 117 7.93 3.89 -3.27
CA LEU A 117 6.94 4.34 -2.29
C LEU A 117 7.62 4.87 -1.01
N ASN A 118 8.65 4.18 -0.53
CA ASN A 118 9.42 4.60 0.64
C ASN A 118 10.08 5.97 0.42
N LYS A 119 10.80 6.14 -0.68
CA LYS A 119 11.51 7.37 -1.06
C LYS A 119 10.61 8.61 -1.02
N TYR A 120 9.36 8.46 -1.47
CA TYR A 120 8.40 9.56 -1.58
C TYR A 120 7.35 9.58 -0.45
N SER A 121 7.56 8.80 0.62
CA SER A 121 6.62 8.68 1.75
C SER A 121 5.19 8.31 1.33
N LEU A 122 5.07 7.50 0.30
CA LEU A 122 3.82 6.96 -0.21
C LEU A 122 3.44 5.66 0.49
N HIS A 123 2.20 5.30 0.34
CA HIS A 123 1.60 4.07 0.86
C HIS A 123 1.11 3.21 -0.30
N GLY A 124 0.96 1.90 -0.11
CA GLY A 124 0.54 1.05 -1.22
C GLY A 124 -0.07 -0.28 -0.84
N ILE A 125 -0.60 -0.96 -1.87
CA ILE A 125 -1.16 -2.31 -1.79
C ILE A 125 -0.37 -3.23 -2.71
N LEU A 126 0.34 -4.18 -2.15
CA LEU A 126 0.96 -5.26 -2.91
C LEU A 126 -0.04 -6.42 -2.99
N CYS A 127 -0.66 -6.57 -4.15
CA CYS A 127 -1.75 -7.54 -4.37
C CYS A 127 -1.41 -8.61 -5.40
N ASP A 128 -0.14 -9.01 -5.45
CA ASP A 128 0.33 -10.17 -6.21
C ASP A 128 -0.44 -11.44 -5.82
N ASP A 129 -0.59 -12.36 -6.75
CA ASP A 129 -1.17 -13.67 -6.48
C ASP A 129 -0.47 -14.38 -5.31
N MET A 130 -1.18 -15.29 -4.65
CA MET A 130 -0.61 -16.09 -3.56
C MET A 130 0.60 -16.90 -4.06
N GLY A 131 1.69 -16.91 -3.28
CA GLY A 131 2.92 -17.64 -3.62
C GLY A 131 3.93 -16.87 -4.48
N LEU A 132 3.65 -15.62 -4.87
CA LEU A 132 4.62 -14.77 -5.57
C LEU A 132 5.65 -14.08 -4.65
N GLY A 133 5.64 -14.40 -3.35
CA GLY A 133 6.66 -13.93 -2.40
C GLY A 133 6.44 -12.51 -1.89
N LYS A 134 5.20 -12.09 -1.66
CA LYS A 134 4.88 -10.80 -1.02
C LYS A 134 5.62 -10.59 0.30
N THR A 135 5.67 -11.63 1.14
CA THR A 135 6.39 -11.63 2.43
C THR A 135 7.87 -11.33 2.23
N LEU A 136 8.54 -12.05 1.31
CA LEU A 136 9.96 -11.85 1.03
C LEU A 136 10.25 -10.42 0.52
N GLN A 137 9.46 -9.91 -0.43
CA GLN A 137 9.59 -8.54 -0.95
C GLN A 137 9.44 -7.51 0.20
N SER A 138 8.50 -7.73 1.12
CA SER A 138 8.31 -6.86 2.29
C SER A 138 9.46 -6.96 3.28
N ILE A 139 10.02 -8.14 3.52
CA ILE A 139 11.20 -8.33 4.38
C ILE A 139 12.41 -7.59 3.79
N CYS A 140 12.62 -7.67 2.47
CA CYS A 140 13.71 -6.97 1.78
C CYS A 140 13.67 -5.46 2.01
N ILE A 141 12.51 -4.85 1.82
CA ILE A 141 12.39 -3.39 2.03
C ILE A 141 12.51 -3.01 3.50
N LEU A 142 11.91 -3.77 4.42
CA LEU A 142 12.03 -3.53 5.87
C LEU A 142 13.50 -3.56 6.31
N ALA A 143 14.23 -4.61 5.98
CA ALA A 143 15.61 -4.79 6.40
C ALA A 143 16.52 -3.68 5.83
N SER A 144 16.36 -3.37 4.54
CA SER A 144 17.14 -2.32 3.89
C SER A 144 16.83 -0.93 4.45
N ASP A 145 15.56 -0.62 4.68
CA ASP A 145 15.16 0.70 5.18
C ASP A 145 15.62 0.91 6.63
N HIS A 146 15.45 -0.10 7.49
CA HIS A 146 15.95 -0.04 8.86
C HIS A 146 17.46 0.21 8.90
N HIS A 147 18.23 -0.51 8.08
CA HIS A 147 19.67 -0.34 8.01
C HIS A 147 20.07 1.05 7.51
N LYS A 148 19.50 1.51 6.39
CA LYS A 148 19.78 2.86 5.84
C LYS A 148 19.42 3.96 6.84
N ARG A 149 18.28 3.83 7.51
CA ARG A 149 17.83 4.80 8.51
C ARG A 149 18.75 4.85 9.71
N GLU A 150 19.22 3.69 10.20
CA GLU A 150 20.19 3.60 11.29
C GLU A 150 21.54 4.23 10.91
N GLN A 151 22.05 3.95 9.70
CA GLN A 151 23.28 4.56 9.19
C GLN A 151 23.15 6.08 9.10
N LEU A 152 22.09 6.56 8.48
CA LEU A 152 21.83 8.00 8.36
C LEU A 152 21.73 8.68 9.72
N TYR A 153 21.11 8.03 10.70
CA TYR A 153 21.04 8.57 12.06
C TYR A 153 22.41 8.61 12.74
N LYS A 154 23.24 7.56 12.57
CA LYS A 154 24.61 7.54 13.10
C LYS A 154 25.48 8.67 12.53
N GLU A 155 25.32 8.96 11.24
CA GLU A 155 26.09 10.00 10.53
C GLU A 155 25.60 11.41 10.83
N THR A 156 24.28 11.62 10.86
CA THR A 156 23.71 12.97 10.87
C THR A 156 23.10 13.40 12.21
N GLN A 157 22.78 12.46 13.09
CA GLN A 157 22.01 12.66 14.34
C GLN A 157 20.69 13.41 14.15
N ARG A 158 20.13 13.37 12.95
CA ARG A 158 18.88 14.06 12.62
C ARG A 158 17.69 13.35 13.27
N ALA A 159 16.78 14.11 13.87
CA ALA A 159 15.59 13.58 14.55
C ALA A 159 14.64 12.79 13.61
N ASP A 160 14.56 13.20 12.34
CA ASP A 160 13.74 12.54 11.31
C ASP A 160 14.32 11.19 10.85
N ALA A 161 15.64 10.99 11.01
CA ALA A 161 16.33 9.73 10.72
C ALA A 161 16.38 8.77 11.92
N LYS A 162 15.90 9.18 13.11
CA LYS A 162 15.92 8.31 14.30
C LYS A 162 15.31 6.94 14.01
N PRO A 163 15.97 5.83 14.37
CA PRO A 163 15.44 4.48 14.19
C PRO A 163 14.06 4.33 14.85
N LEU A 164 13.14 3.78 14.12
CA LEU A 164 11.77 3.50 14.56
C LEU A 164 11.47 2.02 14.29
N PRO A 165 10.73 1.32 15.16
CA PRO A 165 10.31 -0.05 14.91
C PRO A 165 9.27 -0.13 13.79
N SER A 166 9.11 -1.31 13.20
CA SER A 166 8.05 -1.63 12.27
C SER A 166 7.07 -2.64 12.86
N LEU A 167 5.82 -2.59 12.41
CA LEU A 167 4.75 -3.47 12.85
C LEU A 167 4.21 -4.27 11.66
N VAL A 168 4.13 -5.58 11.83
CA VAL A 168 3.39 -6.49 10.94
C VAL A 168 2.16 -7.00 11.66
N VAL A 169 0.99 -6.77 11.08
CA VAL A 169 -0.30 -7.28 11.56
C VAL A 169 -0.79 -8.33 10.57
N CYS A 170 -0.98 -9.55 11.03
CA CYS A 170 -1.35 -10.66 10.17
C CYS A 170 -2.36 -11.60 10.86
N PRO A 171 -2.97 -12.56 10.15
CA PRO A 171 -3.76 -13.62 10.77
C PRO A 171 -2.99 -14.36 11.86
N PRO A 172 -3.65 -14.84 12.92
CA PRO A 172 -2.97 -15.56 14.03
C PRO A 172 -2.10 -16.72 13.56
N THR A 173 -2.54 -17.44 12.54
CA THR A 173 -1.85 -18.60 11.95
C THR A 173 -0.56 -18.21 11.21
N LEU A 174 -0.39 -16.95 10.84
CA LEU A 174 0.77 -16.48 10.08
C LEU A 174 1.80 -15.74 10.94
N THR A 175 1.52 -15.44 12.21
CA THR A 175 2.45 -14.67 13.07
C THR A 175 3.79 -15.38 13.24
N GLY A 176 3.77 -16.69 13.56
CA GLY A 176 4.98 -17.50 13.66
C GLY A 176 5.69 -17.69 12.31
N HIS A 177 4.95 -17.78 11.21
CA HIS A 177 5.53 -17.87 9.87
C HIS A 177 6.30 -16.60 9.49
N TRP A 178 5.75 -15.42 9.79
CA TRP A 178 6.47 -14.15 9.57
C TRP A 178 7.78 -14.08 10.34
N VAL A 179 7.79 -14.47 11.61
CA VAL A 179 9.01 -14.51 12.43
C VAL A 179 10.03 -15.46 11.81
N TYR A 180 9.61 -16.69 11.47
CA TYR A 180 10.46 -17.67 10.82
C TYR A 180 11.05 -17.19 9.49
N GLU A 181 10.25 -16.57 8.62
CA GLU A 181 10.71 -16.04 7.33
C GLU A 181 11.73 -14.91 7.52
N VAL A 182 11.53 -14.02 8.49
CA VAL A 182 12.50 -12.96 8.83
C VAL A 182 13.83 -13.56 9.25
N GLU A 183 13.82 -14.50 10.20
CA GLU A 183 15.03 -15.15 10.71
C GLU A 183 15.76 -15.99 9.65
N LYS A 184 15.00 -16.59 8.71
CA LYS A 184 15.55 -17.36 7.59
C LYS A 184 16.26 -16.48 6.56
N PHE A 185 15.71 -15.32 6.23
CA PHE A 185 16.20 -14.50 5.12
C PHE A 185 17.13 -13.38 5.54
N VAL A 186 17.03 -12.90 6.80
CA VAL A 186 17.79 -11.72 7.26
C VAL A 186 18.51 -12.02 8.56
N SER A 187 19.78 -11.62 8.64
CA SER A 187 20.53 -11.70 9.90
C SER A 187 19.90 -10.82 10.98
N SER A 188 19.91 -11.30 12.23
CA SER A 188 19.38 -10.60 13.41
C SER A 188 20.07 -9.25 13.68
N GLN A 189 21.25 -9.00 13.10
CA GLN A 189 21.90 -7.70 13.19
C GLN A 189 21.15 -6.58 12.43
N TYR A 190 20.33 -6.93 11.44
CA TYR A 190 19.57 -5.96 10.64
C TYR A 190 18.09 -5.93 11.01
N LEU A 191 17.47 -7.09 11.26
CA LEU A 191 16.06 -7.19 11.58
C LEU A 191 15.84 -8.20 12.72
N GLN A 192 15.27 -7.72 13.83
CA GLN A 192 15.03 -8.50 15.04
C GLN A 192 13.54 -8.56 15.32
N PRO A 193 12.86 -9.65 14.91
CA PRO A 193 11.44 -9.79 15.11
C PRO A 193 11.09 -10.08 16.58
N LEU A 194 10.07 -9.41 17.10
CA LEU A 194 9.39 -9.75 18.33
C LEU A 194 8.08 -10.45 17.98
N HIS A 195 7.93 -11.70 18.34
CA HIS A 195 6.66 -12.42 18.26
C HIS A 195 5.76 -11.99 19.41
N TYR A 196 4.90 -11.00 19.15
CA TYR A 196 3.99 -10.43 20.15
C TYR A 196 2.70 -11.25 20.21
N THR A 197 2.67 -12.24 21.11
CA THR A 197 1.59 -13.24 21.25
C THR A 197 1.41 -13.67 22.70
N GLY A 198 0.42 -14.50 22.97
CA GLY A 198 0.15 -15.08 24.29
C GLY A 198 -0.94 -14.38 25.09
N PRO A 199 -1.18 -14.84 26.32
CA PRO A 199 -2.15 -14.25 27.25
C PRO A 199 -1.73 -12.85 27.71
N PRO A 200 -2.65 -12.04 28.27
CA PRO A 200 -2.38 -10.63 28.64
C PRO A 200 -1.15 -10.43 29.54
N MET A 201 -0.90 -11.33 30.48
CA MET A 201 0.27 -11.24 31.36
C MET A 201 1.61 -11.41 30.61
N GLU A 202 1.66 -12.31 29.64
CA GLU A 202 2.86 -12.47 28.81
C GLU A 202 3.04 -11.26 27.89
N ARG A 203 1.96 -10.76 27.29
CA ARG A 203 2.02 -9.58 26.43
C ARG A 203 2.49 -8.34 27.18
N ALA A 204 2.09 -8.15 28.45
CA ALA A 204 2.62 -7.08 29.28
C ALA A 204 4.15 -7.13 29.43
N ARG A 205 4.72 -8.34 29.60
CA ARG A 205 6.18 -8.52 29.63
C ARG A 205 6.84 -8.26 28.28
N LEU A 206 6.13 -8.60 27.17
CA LEU A 206 6.63 -8.32 25.82
C LEU A 206 6.60 -6.81 25.50
N GLN A 207 5.63 -6.05 26.04
CA GLN A 207 5.60 -4.59 25.92
C GLN A 207 6.86 -3.94 26.49
N GLU A 208 7.32 -4.39 27.67
CA GLU A 208 8.56 -3.89 28.29
C GLU A 208 9.79 -4.17 27.42
N LYS A 209 9.79 -5.25 26.64
CA LYS A 209 10.92 -5.65 25.79
C LYS A 209 10.83 -5.10 24.36
N ALA A 210 9.69 -4.56 23.96
CA ALA A 210 9.42 -4.14 22.57
C ALA A 210 10.49 -3.13 22.05
N HIS A 211 11.00 -2.27 22.92
CA HIS A 211 12.03 -1.27 22.57
C HIS A 211 13.39 -1.88 22.14
N LYS A 212 13.62 -3.17 22.39
CA LYS A 212 14.85 -3.89 21.99
C LYS A 212 14.76 -4.49 20.60
N HIS A 213 13.57 -4.46 19.99
CA HIS A 213 13.29 -5.06 18.70
C HIS A 213 12.93 -3.97 17.68
N ASN A 214 13.35 -4.15 16.46
CA ASN A 214 13.02 -3.22 15.38
C ASN A 214 11.85 -3.71 14.50
N LEU A 215 11.34 -4.92 14.75
CA LEU A 215 10.15 -5.46 14.12
C LEU A 215 9.25 -6.14 15.15
N VAL A 216 7.97 -5.79 15.17
CA VAL A 216 6.96 -6.46 15.99
C VAL A 216 5.97 -7.16 15.07
N VAL A 217 5.70 -8.44 15.35
CA VAL A 217 4.72 -9.25 14.60
C VAL A 217 3.60 -9.65 15.55
N ALA A 218 2.37 -9.23 15.24
CA ALA A 218 1.20 -9.48 16.06
C ALA A 218 -0.04 -9.83 15.22
N SER A 219 -1.00 -10.51 15.83
CA SER A 219 -2.27 -10.79 15.16
C SER A 219 -3.24 -9.59 15.24
N TYR A 220 -4.18 -9.54 14.31
CA TYR A 220 -5.22 -8.51 14.25
C TYR A 220 -5.99 -8.35 15.56
N ASP A 221 -6.38 -9.45 16.18
CA ASP A 221 -7.12 -9.43 17.45
C ASP A 221 -6.28 -8.91 18.61
N ILE A 222 -5.00 -9.28 18.65
CA ILE A 222 -4.08 -8.81 19.68
C ILE A 222 -3.83 -7.30 19.53
N VAL A 223 -3.57 -6.80 18.32
CA VAL A 223 -3.40 -5.36 18.09
C VAL A 223 -4.66 -4.58 18.46
N ARG A 224 -5.85 -5.09 18.12
CA ARG A 224 -7.12 -4.48 18.53
C ARG A 224 -7.28 -4.43 20.05
N ASN A 225 -6.92 -5.52 20.74
CA ASN A 225 -7.10 -5.62 22.20
C ASN A 225 -6.11 -4.76 22.98
N ASP A 226 -4.89 -4.59 22.45
CA ASP A 226 -3.81 -3.84 23.07
C ASP A 226 -3.55 -2.50 22.34
N ILE A 227 -4.58 -1.95 21.68
CA ILE A 227 -4.42 -0.76 20.83
C ILE A 227 -3.82 0.44 21.57
N ASP A 228 -4.13 0.59 22.85
CA ASP A 228 -3.59 1.67 23.67
C ASP A 228 -2.04 1.61 23.73
N PHE A 229 -1.46 0.41 23.77
CA PHE A 229 -0.02 0.24 23.67
C PHE A 229 0.50 0.55 22.27
N PHE A 230 -0.08 -0.05 21.23
CA PHE A 230 0.40 0.09 19.86
C PHE A 230 0.27 1.52 19.33
N ALA A 231 -0.74 2.28 19.77
CA ALA A 231 -0.98 3.66 19.36
C ALA A 231 0.01 4.67 20.00
N THR A 232 0.69 4.31 21.10
CA THR A 232 1.73 5.16 21.71
C THR A 232 3.04 5.14 20.93
N ILE A 233 3.25 4.12 20.08
CA ILE A 233 4.49 3.91 19.34
C ILE A 233 4.34 4.54 17.94
N ARG A 234 5.33 5.33 17.54
CA ARG A 234 5.48 5.74 16.15
C ARG A 234 6.22 4.65 15.38
N TRP A 235 5.57 4.09 14.40
CA TRP A 235 6.09 3.00 13.57
C TRP A 235 6.79 3.55 12.32
N ASN A 236 7.85 2.88 11.89
CA ASN A 236 8.42 3.14 10.58
C ASN A 236 7.51 2.58 9.48
N TYR A 237 7.23 1.27 9.55
CA TYR A 237 6.23 0.61 8.72
C TYR A 237 5.08 0.06 9.56
N CYS A 238 3.87 0.12 9.02
CA CYS A 238 2.72 -0.69 9.44
C CYS A 238 2.27 -1.52 8.24
N ILE A 239 2.55 -2.82 8.29
CA ILE A 239 2.19 -3.78 7.25
C ILE A 239 0.97 -4.57 7.70
N LEU A 240 -0.08 -4.58 6.90
CA LEU A 240 -1.25 -5.44 7.11
C LEU A 240 -1.19 -6.60 6.11
N ASP A 241 -0.91 -7.80 6.59
CA ASP A 241 -0.96 -9.00 5.76
C ASP A 241 -2.37 -9.60 5.76
N GLU A 242 -2.80 -10.11 4.60
CA GLU A 242 -4.19 -10.49 4.31
C GLU A 242 -5.16 -9.33 4.60
N GLY A 243 -4.81 -8.15 4.07
CA GLY A 243 -5.51 -6.89 4.34
C GLY A 243 -7.00 -6.87 4.00
N HIS A 244 -7.51 -7.86 3.25
CA HIS A 244 -8.95 -8.03 3.02
C HIS A 244 -9.76 -8.19 4.33
N ILE A 245 -9.11 -8.49 5.46
CA ILE A 245 -9.73 -8.56 6.80
C ILE A 245 -10.34 -7.21 7.21
N ILE A 246 -9.78 -6.09 6.76
CA ILE A 246 -10.29 -4.75 7.07
C ILE A 246 -11.23 -4.16 6.00
N LYS A 247 -11.76 -4.98 5.10
CA LYS A 247 -12.70 -4.56 4.04
C LYS A 247 -13.93 -3.80 4.52
N ASN A 248 -14.32 -3.97 5.78
CA ASN A 248 -15.37 -3.18 6.40
C ASN A 248 -14.77 -2.16 7.37
N GLY A 249 -14.66 -0.90 6.94
CA GLY A 249 -14.10 0.22 7.72
C GLY A 249 -14.87 0.57 9.00
N ARG A 250 -16.08 0.05 9.20
CA ARG A 250 -16.93 0.32 10.38
C ARG A 250 -16.64 -0.62 11.54
N THR A 251 -15.87 -1.68 11.36
CA THR A 251 -15.54 -2.63 12.42
C THR A 251 -14.70 -2.00 13.52
N LYS A 252 -14.78 -2.55 14.74
CA LYS A 252 -13.91 -2.15 15.85
C LYS A 252 -12.44 -2.31 15.50
N LEU A 253 -12.10 -3.38 14.75
CA LEU A 253 -10.75 -3.65 14.27
C LEU A 253 -10.26 -2.53 13.34
N ALA A 254 -11.02 -2.19 12.29
CA ALA A 254 -10.61 -1.15 11.34
C ALA A 254 -10.42 0.21 12.05
N ARG A 255 -11.27 0.54 13.02
CA ARG A 255 -11.12 1.77 13.82
C ARG A 255 -9.88 1.74 14.72
N ALA A 256 -9.54 0.59 15.30
CA ALA A 256 -8.33 0.45 16.11
C ALA A 256 -7.08 0.64 15.23
N LEU A 257 -7.00 -0.05 14.08
CA LEU A 257 -5.84 0.05 13.19
C LEU A 257 -5.61 1.48 12.65
N LYS A 258 -6.65 2.28 12.49
CA LYS A 258 -6.53 3.69 12.08
C LYS A 258 -5.83 4.58 13.11
N GLN A 259 -5.81 4.18 14.39
CA GLN A 259 -5.11 4.92 15.46
C GLN A 259 -3.58 4.73 15.39
N LEU A 260 -3.10 3.70 14.67
CA LEU A 260 -1.68 3.46 14.51
C LEU A 260 -1.01 4.59 13.71
N GLN A 261 0.10 5.09 14.23
CA GLN A 261 0.90 6.12 13.58
C GLN A 261 2.11 5.46 12.90
N ALA A 262 2.20 5.56 11.58
CA ALA A 262 3.30 4.99 10.81
C ALA A 262 3.76 5.95 9.71
N ASN A 263 5.07 5.94 9.43
CA ASN A 263 5.63 6.70 8.30
C ASN A 263 5.19 6.07 6.98
N HIS A 264 5.15 4.73 6.93
CA HIS A 264 4.76 3.97 5.73
C HIS A 264 3.69 2.95 6.11
N ARG A 265 2.65 2.86 5.29
CA ARG A 265 1.60 1.85 5.40
C ARG A 265 1.60 0.98 4.17
N LEU A 266 1.58 -0.32 4.36
CA LEU A 266 1.57 -1.30 3.29
C LEU A 266 0.49 -2.35 3.57
N ILE A 267 -0.29 -2.68 2.57
CA ILE A 267 -1.24 -3.79 2.63
C ILE A 267 -0.75 -4.89 1.70
N LEU A 268 -0.72 -6.11 2.20
CA LEU A 268 -0.46 -7.32 1.42
C LEU A 268 -1.79 -8.09 1.31
N THR A 269 -2.16 -8.46 0.10
CA THR A 269 -3.37 -9.27 -0.12
C THR A 269 -3.29 -9.97 -1.48
N GLY A 270 -3.82 -11.19 -1.58
CA GLY A 270 -3.96 -11.86 -2.88
C GLY A 270 -5.21 -11.39 -3.65
N THR A 271 -6.15 -10.73 -2.98
CA THR A 271 -7.46 -10.36 -3.54
C THR A 271 -7.88 -8.98 -3.07
N PRO A 272 -7.45 -7.90 -3.76
CA PRO A 272 -7.72 -6.52 -3.33
C PRO A 272 -9.21 -6.14 -3.41
N ILE A 273 -9.92 -6.74 -4.34
CA ILE A 273 -11.37 -6.55 -4.54
C ILE A 273 -11.99 -7.93 -4.69
N GLN A 274 -12.64 -8.44 -3.64
CA GLN A 274 -13.30 -9.74 -3.70
C GLN A 274 -14.69 -9.65 -4.32
N ASN A 275 -15.56 -8.79 -3.78
CA ASN A 275 -16.98 -8.76 -4.18
C ASN A 275 -17.52 -7.36 -4.42
N GLN A 276 -16.99 -6.32 -3.78
CA GLN A 276 -17.54 -4.97 -3.84
C GLN A 276 -16.46 -3.91 -3.99
N VAL A 277 -16.76 -2.92 -4.81
CA VAL A 277 -15.88 -1.74 -5.00
C VAL A 277 -15.65 -0.99 -3.67
N LEU A 278 -16.60 -1.10 -2.74
CA LEU A 278 -16.51 -0.49 -1.42
C LEU A 278 -15.40 -1.11 -0.54
N ASP A 279 -15.01 -2.36 -0.79
CA ASP A 279 -13.88 -3.00 -0.11
C ASP A 279 -12.59 -2.21 -0.36
N LEU A 280 -12.40 -1.72 -1.59
CA LEU A 280 -11.25 -0.89 -1.96
C LEU A 280 -11.23 0.44 -1.20
N TRP A 281 -12.39 1.07 -1.02
CA TRP A 281 -12.49 2.29 -0.22
C TRP A 281 -11.95 2.08 1.21
N SER A 282 -12.30 0.97 1.85
CA SER A 282 -11.86 0.66 3.21
C SER A 282 -10.34 0.47 3.32
N LEU A 283 -9.72 -0.14 2.30
CA LEU A 283 -8.26 -0.31 2.24
C LEU A 283 -7.57 1.06 2.10
N PHE A 284 -8.06 1.92 1.21
CA PHE A 284 -7.52 3.26 1.02
C PHE A 284 -7.78 4.19 2.20
N ASP A 285 -8.90 4.02 2.91
CA ASP A 285 -9.21 4.77 4.12
C ASP A 285 -8.26 4.42 5.29
N PHE A 286 -7.69 3.20 5.29
CA PHE A 286 -6.57 2.86 6.16
C PHE A 286 -5.24 3.44 5.65
N LEU A 287 -4.93 3.30 4.35
CA LEU A 287 -3.65 3.75 3.79
C LEU A 287 -3.51 5.27 3.83
N MET A 288 -4.49 5.95 3.27
CA MET A 288 -4.51 7.39 3.03
C MET A 288 -5.91 7.95 3.32
N PRO A 289 -6.25 8.21 4.59
CA PRO A 289 -7.57 8.71 4.96
C PRO A 289 -7.96 9.95 4.15
N GLY A 290 -9.16 9.92 3.56
CA GLY A 290 -9.67 11.03 2.74
C GLY A 290 -9.27 11.00 1.25
N PHE A 291 -8.34 10.14 0.82
CA PHE A 291 -7.89 10.04 -0.58
C PHE A 291 -9.02 9.74 -1.57
N LEU A 292 -9.91 8.82 -1.23
CA LEU A 292 -11.11 8.50 -2.03
C LEU A 292 -12.38 9.25 -1.56
N GLY A 293 -12.23 10.25 -0.70
CA GLY A 293 -13.34 10.95 -0.07
C GLY A 293 -14.01 10.14 1.04
N THR A 294 -15.15 10.63 1.53
CA THR A 294 -15.96 9.89 2.51
C THR A 294 -16.63 8.68 1.88
N GLU A 295 -16.97 7.67 2.69
CA GLU A 295 -17.71 6.48 2.24
C GLU A 295 -18.96 6.83 1.42
N ARG A 296 -19.71 7.85 1.85
CA ARG A 296 -20.91 8.32 1.16
C ARG A 296 -20.58 8.92 -0.23
N GLN A 297 -19.56 9.77 -0.30
CA GLN A 297 -19.10 10.37 -1.57
C GLN A 297 -18.59 9.29 -2.52
N PHE A 298 -17.80 8.34 -2.02
CA PHE A 298 -17.30 7.21 -2.78
C PHE A 298 -18.43 6.33 -3.33
N ALA A 299 -19.41 6.01 -2.47
CA ALA A 299 -20.57 5.23 -2.87
C ALA A 299 -21.38 5.92 -3.97
N GLN A 300 -21.58 7.23 -3.87
CA GLN A 300 -22.31 8.00 -4.89
C GLN A 300 -21.55 8.10 -6.21
N ARG A 301 -20.23 8.34 -6.13
CA ARG A 301 -19.40 8.64 -7.30
C ARG A 301 -18.98 7.38 -8.07
N PHE A 302 -18.68 6.29 -7.35
CA PHE A 302 -18.10 5.09 -7.93
C PHE A 302 -18.95 3.85 -7.72
N SER A 303 -19.30 3.51 -6.47
CA SER A 303 -19.91 2.22 -6.16
C SER A 303 -21.28 2.05 -6.82
N ARG A 304 -22.16 3.05 -6.73
CA ARG A 304 -23.51 2.98 -7.31
C ARG A 304 -23.49 2.91 -8.84
N PRO A 305 -22.80 3.80 -9.58
CA PRO A 305 -22.77 3.72 -11.05
C PRO A 305 -22.17 2.38 -11.53
N ILE A 306 -21.12 1.86 -10.88
CA ILE A 306 -20.50 0.59 -11.23
C ILE A 306 -21.44 -0.59 -10.96
N LEU A 307 -22.20 -0.57 -9.87
CA LEU A 307 -23.16 -1.63 -9.57
C LEU A 307 -24.35 -1.58 -10.52
N GLN A 308 -24.88 -0.39 -10.78
CA GLN A 308 -26.00 -0.20 -11.72
C GLN A 308 -25.65 -0.65 -13.14
N SER A 309 -24.43 -0.38 -13.62
CA SER A 309 -23.98 -0.81 -14.95
C SER A 309 -23.88 -2.33 -15.14
N ARG A 310 -23.78 -3.08 -14.03
CA ARG A 310 -23.71 -4.55 -14.05
C ARG A 310 -25.09 -5.23 -14.03
N ASP A 311 -26.16 -4.49 -13.82
CA ASP A 311 -27.51 -5.04 -13.86
C ASP A 311 -27.86 -5.41 -15.31
N ALA A 312 -28.45 -6.59 -15.51
CA ALA A 312 -28.86 -7.06 -16.83
C ALA A 312 -29.90 -6.16 -17.50
N LYS A 313 -30.61 -5.31 -16.74
CA LYS A 313 -31.61 -4.35 -17.19
C LYS A 313 -31.10 -2.92 -17.32
N SER A 314 -29.76 -2.70 -17.15
CA SER A 314 -29.19 -1.37 -17.21
C SER A 314 -29.33 -0.73 -18.59
N SER A 315 -29.68 0.56 -18.62
CA SER A 315 -29.71 1.36 -19.84
C SER A 315 -28.31 1.65 -20.37
N SER A 316 -28.18 1.96 -21.66
CA SER A 316 -26.91 2.34 -22.27
C SER A 316 -26.22 3.50 -21.53
N ARG A 317 -26.99 4.45 -21.01
CA ARG A 317 -26.49 5.58 -20.21
C ARG A 317 -25.91 5.14 -18.87
N GLU A 318 -26.54 4.18 -18.19
CA GLU A 318 -26.04 3.60 -16.94
C GLU A 318 -24.78 2.77 -17.15
N GLN A 319 -24.71 2.03 -18.27
CA GLN A 319 -23.51 1.29 -18.66
C GLN A 319 -22.33 2.23 -18.91
N GLU A 320 -22.54 3.30 -19.67
CA GLU A 320 -21.53 4.32 -19.93
C GLU A 320 -21.06 5.00 -18.62
N ALA A 321 -22.00 5.41 -17.77
CA ALA A 321 -21.67 6.02 -16.47
C ALA A 321 -20.87 5.07 -15.58
N GLY A 322 -21.16 3.77 -15.60
CA GLY A 322 -20.39 2.75 -14.86
C GLY A 322 -18.98 2.56 -15.38
N VAL A 323 -18.79 2.56 -16.71
CA VAL A 323 -17.46 2.46 -17.35
C VAL A 323 -16.60 3.67 -16.99
N LEU A 324 -17.15 4.89 -17.12
CA LEU A 324 -16.45 6.14 -16.77
C LEU A 324 -16.09 6.18 -15.28
N ALA A 325 -16.99 5.73 -14.40
CA ALA A 325 -16.73 5.66 -12.98
C ALA A 325 -15.61 4.65 -12.66
N MET A 326 -15.61 3.48 -13.30
CA MET A 326 -14.58 2.45 -13.14
C MET A 326 -13.21 2.96 -13.64
N GLU A 327 -13.15 3.56 -14.81
CA GLU A 327 -11.94 4.14 -15.39
C GLU A 327 -11.35 5.23 -14.49
N SER A 328 -12.21 6.16 -14.02
CA SER A 328 -11.80 7.24 -13.12
C SER A 328 -11.27 6.70 -11.78
N LEU A 329 -11.90 5.66 -11.22
CA LEU A 329 -11.42 5.01 -10.00
C LEU A 329 -10.10 4.29 -10.25
N HIS A 330 -9.99 3.52 -11.31
CA HIS A 330 -8.78 2.78 -11.67
C HIS A 330 -7.59 3.73 -11.83
N ARG A 331 -7.75 4.82 -12.57
CA ARG A 331 -6.73 5.87 -12.73
C ARG A 331 -6.24 6.42 -11.38
N GLN A 332 -7.15 6.63 -10.44
CA GLN A 332 -6.84 7.18 -9.13
C GLN A 332 -6.07 6.21 -8.23
N VAL A 333 -6.37 4.91 -8.28
CA VAL A 333 -5.77 3.91 -7.39
C VAL A 333 -4.54 3.21 -7.97
N LEU A 334 -4.39 3.19 -9.29
CA LEU A 334 -3.32 2.49 -10.00
C LEU A 334 -1.90 2.81 -9.47
N PRO A 335 -1.54 4.07 -9.16
CA PRO A 335 -0.23 4.41 -8.64
C PRO A 335 0.16 3.70 -7.33
N PHE A 336 -0.83 3.28 -6.56
CA PHE A 336 -0.67 2.73 -5.21
C PHE A 336 -0.95 1.24 -5.13
N LEU A 337 -1.11 0.57 -6.28
CA LEU A 337 -1.51 -0.81 -6.35
C LEU A 337 -0.63 -1.57 -7.32
N LEU A 338 0.16 -2.53 -6.82
CA LEU A 338 0.93 -3.44 -7.66
C LEU A 338 0.27 -4.81 -7.63
N ARG A 339 -0.15 -5.29 -8.81
CA ARG A 339 -0.75 -6.60 -9.00
C ARG A 339 -0.11 -7.35 -10.14
N ARG A 340 0.33 -8.57 -9.86
CA ARG A 340 0.82 -9.53 -10.86
C ARG A 340 0.14 -10.87 -10.64
N VAL A 341 -0.20 -11.54 -11.72
CA VAL A 341 -0.75 -12.89 -11.69
C VAL A 341 0.35 -13.90 -12.02
N LYS A 342 0.21 -15.15 -11.55
CA LYS A 342 1.20 -16.20 -11.75
C LYS A 342 1.49 -16.46 -13.22
N ASP A 343 0.45 -16.46 -14.04
CA ASP A 343 0.56 -16.76 -15.45
C ASP A 343 1.41 -15.75 -16.24
N ASP A 344 1.48 -14.50 -15.75
CA ASP A 344 2.29 -13.45 -16.38
C ASP A 344 3.78 -13.52 -16.00
N VAL A 345 4.10 -14.01 -14.80
CA VAL A 345 5.46 -13.89 -14.24
C VAL A 345 6.18 -15.21 -14.00
N LEU A 346 5.49 -16.34 -14.06
CA LEU A 346 6.03 -17.69 -13.84
C LEU A 346 5.84 -18.55 -15.09
N GLN A 347 6.44 -18.12 -16.21
CA GLN A 347 6.37 -18.83 -17.48
C GLN A 347 7.15 -20.17 -17.49
N ASP A 348 8.01 -20.38 -16.50
CA ASP A 348 8.81 -21.59 -16.30
C ASP A 348 8.04 -22.71 -15.55
N LEU A 349 6.84 -22.43 -15.02
CA LEU A 349 6.03 -23.45 -14.39
C LEU A 349 5.21 -24.24 -15.41
N PRO A 350 5.07 -25.57 -15.21
CA PRO A 350 4.17 -26.37 -16.01
C PRO A 350 2.72 -25.88 -15.86
N PRO A 351 1.86 -26.07 -16.88
CA PRO A 351 0.48 -25.67 -16.82
C PRO A 351 -0.24 -26.40 -15.68
N LYS A 352 -1.16 -25.70 -15.03
CA LYS A 352 -2.02 -26.30 -13.98
C LYS A 352 -2.88 -27.40 -14.57
N ILE A 353 -2.66 -28.64 -14.14
CA ILE A 353 -3.50 -29.78 -14.51
C ILE A 353 -4.62 -29.88 -13.47
N ILE A 354 -5.86 -29.78 -13.93
CA ILE A 354 -7.05 -30.04 -13.13
C ILE A 354 -7.57 -31.41 -13.55
N GLN A 355 -7.60 -32.34 -12.63
CA GLN A 355 -8.11 -33.69 -12.88
C GLN A 355 -9.20 -34.01 -11.85
N ASP A 356 -10.37 -34.32 -12.36
CA ASP A 356 -11.48 -34.74 -11.52
C ASP A 356 -11.32 -36.23 -11.19
N TYR A 357 -11.22 -36.55 -9.91
CA TYR A 357 -11.23 -37.92 -9.42
C TYR A 357 -12.61 -38.26 -8.89
N TYR A 358 -13.28 -39.16 -9.58
CA TYR A 358 -14.55 -39.72 -9.12
C TYR A 358 -14.26 -40.88 -8.13
N CYS A 359 -14.62 -40.65 -6.88
CA CYS A 359 -14.52 -41.68 -5.85
C CYS A 359 -15.89 -42.31 -5.59
N GLU A 360 -15.96 -43.64 -5.52
CA GLU A 360 -17.17 -44.30 -5.09
C GLU A 360 -17.45 -44.00 -3.61
N LEU A 361 -18.71 -43.70 -3.30
CA LEU A 361 -19.13 -43.52 -1.91
C LEU A 361 -19.07 -44.83 -1.16
N SER A 362 -18.60 -44.80 0.07
CA SER A 362 -18.66 -45.98 0.93
C SER A 362 -20.12 -46.44 1.15
N PRO A 363 -20.37 -47.71 1.43
CA PRO A 363 -21.72 -48.20 1.70
C PRO A 363 -22.47 -47.46 2.81
N LEU A 364 -21.74 -46.90 3.77
CA LEU A 364 -22.29 -46.08 4.84
C LEU A 364 -22.73 -44.71 4.32
N GLN A 365 -21.92 -44.06 3.48
CA GLN A 365 -22.25 -42.79 2.86
C GLN A 365 -23.47 -42.91 1.93
N VAL A 366 -23.58 -44.00 1.16
CA VAL A 366 -24.73 -44.26 0.29
C VAL A 366 -26.02 -44.46 1.10
N ARG A 367 -25.96 -44.94 2.35
CA ARG A 367 -27.13 -45.07 3.23
C ARG A 367 -27.59 -43.79 3.91
N ILE A 368 -26.72 -42.80 3.98
CA ILE A 368 -26.98 -41.54 4.69
C ILE A 368 -27.45 -40.45 3.70
N HIS A 369 -27.16 -40.61 2.41
CA HIS A 369 -27.68 -39.81 1.31
C HIS A 369 -28.95 -40.43 0.74
#